data_bb2b5f6965aea412405ad81e27d885e3
#
_entry.id   bb2b5f6965aea412405ad81e27d885e3
#
_cell.length_a   1.000
_cell.length_b   1.000
_cell.length_c   1.000
_cell.angle_alpha   90.00
_cell.angle_beta   90.00
_cell.angle_gamma   90.00
#
_symmetry.space_group_name_H-M   'P 1'
#
loop_
_entity.id
_entity.type
_entity.pdbx_description
1 polymer ?
#
loop_
_entity_poly.entity_id
_entity_poly.type
_entity_poly.pdbx_seq_one_letter_code
_entity_poly.pdbx_strand_id
1 'polypeptide(L)'
;MKRILALLCAAATLTLSCKKSSSEPAPGPENKDFTIEQTDLTQGSFGVRITPKDNEGTYYFNVISKEDFAKLYSSDSDKLTAAYKAWFEQIATANGLALQDILKEALLSGMQNKPYTALVPNTEYVFFVYGLDLDGNATTAV
;
A
#
# COMPACT_ATOMS: atom_id res chain seq x y z
N MET A 1 46.51 -60.79 22.95
CA MET A 1 46.22 -60.04 21.73
C MET A 1 44.71 -59.81 21.63
N LYS A 2 44.23 -58.72 22.17
CA LYS A 2 42.77 -58.35 22.11
C LYS A 2 42.68 -56.95 21.57
N ARG A 3 42.15 -56.82 20.36
CA ARG A 3 41.89 -55.53 19.70
C ARG A 3 40.54 -55.01 20.22
N ILE A 4 40.58 -53.85 20.90
CA ILE A 4 39.40 -53.13 21.35
C ILE A 4 39.01 -52.18 20.21
N LEU A 5 37.84 -52.42 19.65
CA LEU A 5 37.24 -51.58 18.61
C LEU A 5 36.43 -50.49 19.34
N ALA A 6 36.91 -49.23 19.27
CA ALA A 6 36.18 -48.11 19.84
C ALA A 6 35.13 -47.65 18.82
N LEU A 7 33.83 -47.79 19.21
CA LEU A 7 32.70 -47.32 18.42
C LEU A 7 32.46 -45.84 18.72
N LEU A 8 32.72 -45.00 17.73
CA LEU A 8 32.49 -43.56 17.82
C LEU A 8 31.01 -43.26 17.46
N CYS A 9 30.19 -43.01 18.48
CA CYS A 9 28.83 -42.50 18.29
C CYS A 9 28.87 -41.01 17.91
N ALA A 10 28.73 -40.72 16.64
CA ALA A 10 28.46 -39.36 16.16
C ALA A 10 27.01 -39.00 16.43
N ALA A 11 26.76 -38.22 17.46
CA ALA A 11 25.45 -37.61 17.69
C ALA A 11 25.25 -36.44 16.72
N ALA A 12 24.46 -36.68 15.67
CA ALA A 12 24.01 -35.60 14.78
C ALA A 12 22.90 -34.82 15.47
N THR A 13 23.25 -33.68 16.03
CA THR A 13 22.26 -32.69 16.49
C THR A 13 21.64 -32.00 15.30
N LEU A 14 20.44 -32.43 14.94
CA LEU A 14 19.56 -31.70 14.00
C LEU A 14 19.08 -30.43 14.68
N THR A 15 19.76 -29.32 14.43
CA THR A 15 19.21 -28.00 14.75
C THR A 15 18.13 -27.68 13.74
N LEU A 16 16.86 -27.85 14.14
CA LEU A 16 15.75 -27.28 13.42
C LEU A 16 15.85 -25.75 13.53
N SER A 17 16.49 -25.14 12.56
CA SER A 17 16.39 -23.70 12.34
C SER A 17 15.01 -23.41 11.79
N CYS A 18 14.07 -23.05 12.66
CA CYS A 18 12.85 -22.38 12.25
C CYS A 18 13.24 -21.04 11.63
N LYS A 19 13.48 -21.02 10.33
CA LYS A 19 13.48 -19.79 9.55
C LYS A 19 12.06 -19.23 9.63
N LYS A 20 11.87 -18.23 10.49
CA LYS A 20 10.73 -17.35 10.45
C LYS A 20 10.77 -16.70 9.06
N SER A 21 9.94 -17.22 8.16
CA SER A 21 9.73 -16.63 6.84
C SER A 21 8.97 -15.32 7.07
N SER A 22 9.72 -14.26 7.36
CA SER A 22 9.24 -12.93 7.10
C SER A 22 9.31 -12.77 5.58
N SER A 23 8.21 -13.11 4.90
CA SER A 23 8.01 -12.67 3.53
C SER A 23 7.84 -11.15 3.59
N GLU A 24 8.95 -10.47 3.51
CA GLU A 24 8.98 -9.06 3.16
C GLU A 24 8.26 -8.94 1.82
N PRO A 25 7.14 -8.18 1.72
CA PRO A 25 6.48 -7.99 0.44
C PRO A 25 7.51 -7.41 -0.52
N ALA A 26 7.59 -7.96 -1.72
CA ALA A 26 8.45 -7.43 -2.76
C ALA A 26 8.18 -5.92 -2.88
N PRO A 27 9.23 -5.06 -2.90
CA PRO A 27 9.02 -3.64 -3.07
C PRO A 27 8.24 -3.43 -4.37
N GLY A 28 7.06 -2.81 -4.24
CA GLY A 28 6.31 -2.33 -5.39
C GLY A 28 7.15 -1.33 -6.20
N PRO A 29 6.68 -0.91 -7.38
CA PRO A 29 7.37 0.11 -8.15
C PRO A 29 7.62 1.32 -7.25
N GLU A 30 8.89 1.73 -7.15
CA GLU A 30 9.29 2.87 -6.31
C GLU A 30 8.58 4.13 -6.82
N ASN A 31 7.62 4.62 -6.06
CA ASN A 31 7.08 5.94 -6.29
C ASN A 31 8.14 6.97 -5.88
N LYS A 32 8.64 7.73 -6.84
CA LYS A 32 9.74 8.68 -6.60
C LYS A 32 9.31 9.89 -5.77
N ASP A 33 8.02 10.16 -5.69
CA ASP A 33 7.46 11.37 -5.08
C ASP A 33 6.90 11.10 -3.67
N PHE A 34 6.66 9.83 -3.33
CA PHE A 34 6.12 9.42 -2.04
C PHE A 34 6.88 8.24 -1.46
N THR A 35 7.03 8.24 -0.15
CA THR A 35 7.42 7.05 0.62
C THR A 35 6.20 6.51 1.35
N ILE A 36 5.90 5.22 1.16
CA ILE A 36 4.79 4.53 1.83
C ILE A 36 5.39 3.47 2.74
N GLU A 37 5.10 3.56 4.03
CA GLU A 37 5.52 2.59 5.04
C GLU A 37 4.29 1.94 5.66
N GLN A 38 4.26 0.62 5.68
CA GLN A 38 3.23 -0.12 6.39
C GLN A 38 3.55 -0.14 7.89
N THR A 39 2.56 0.18 8.72
CA THR A 39 2.65 0.12 10.19
C THR A 39 1.50 -0.73 10.75
N ASP A 40 1.66 -1.25 11.96
CA ASP A 40 0.58 -1.86 12.76
C ASP A 40 -0.29 -2.91 12.03
N LEU A 41 0.36 -3.93 11.44
CA LEU A 41 -0.35 -5.02 10.76
C LEU A 41 -1.02 -5.98 11.76
N THR A 42 -2.34 -6.15 11.63
CA THR A 42 -3.14 -7.16 12.32
C THR A 42 -3.95 -7.99 11.32
N GLN A 43 -4.77 -8.94 11.79
CA GLN A 43 -5.62 -9.75 10.90
C GLN A 43 -6.71 -8.96 10.16
N GLY A 44 -7.12 -7.81 10.67
CA GLY A 44 -8.23 -7.03 10.08
C GLY A 44 -7.93 -5.54 9.97
N SER A 45 -6.70 -5.12 10.25
CA SER A 45 -6.29 -3.73 10.16
C SER A 45 -4.81 -3.58 9.83
N PHE A 46 -4.45 -2.47 9.24
CA PHE A 46 -3.06 -2.02 9.11
C PHE A 46 -3.01 -0.49 9.17
N GLY A 47 -1.84 0.03 9.53
CA GLY A 47 -1.53 1.43 9.40
C GLY A 47 -0.66 1.67 8.17
N VAL A 48 -0.79 2.86 7.59
CA VAL A 48 0.08 3.33 6.52
C VAL A 48 0.59 4.71 6.87
N ARG A 49 1.91 4.88 6.82
CA ARG A 49 2.54 6.18 6.86
C ARG A 49 2.87 6.61 5.44
N ILE A 50 2.41 7.79 5.06
CA ILE A 50 2.66 8.41 3.76
C ILE A 50 3.53 9.63 4.00
N THR A 51 4.69 9.67 3.35
CA THR A 51 5.61 10.80 3.44
C THR A 51 5.86 11.32 2.02
N PRO A 52 5.27 12.47 1.63
CA PRO A 52 5.58 13.11 0.36
C PRO A 52 6.96 13.74 0.41
N LYS A 53 7.64 13.81 -0.75
CA LYS A 53 8.88 14.59 -0.88
C LYS A 53 8.62 16.08 -0.87
N ASP A 54 7.52 16.50 -1.49
CA ASP A 54 7.02 17.86 -1.44
C ASP A 54 5.91 17.96 -0.38
N ASN A 55 6.22 18.57 0.74
CA ASN A 55 5.28 18.72 1.85
C ASN A 55 4.22 19.83 1.62
N GLU A 56 4.40 20.67 0.63
CA GLU A 56 3.45 21.74 0.29
C GLU A 56 2.44 21.28 -0.77
N GLY A 57 2.80 20.26 -1.56
CA GLY A 57 1.93 19.66 -2.54
C GLY A 57 0.75 18.90 -1.93
N THR A 58 -0.37 18.92 -2.62
CA THR A 58 -1.54 18.11 -2.26
C THR A 58 -1.53 16.78 -2.99
N TYR A 59 -2.10 15.75 -2.36
CA TYR A 59 -2.15 14.41 -2.94
C TYR A 59 -3.41 13.65 -2.51
N TYR A 60 -3.78 12.68 -3.32
CA TYR A 60 -4.83 11.72 -3.02
C TYR A 60 -4.22 10.36 -2.70
N PHE A 61 -4.78 9.69 -1.71
CA PHE A 61 -4.38 8.35 -1.30
C PHE A 61 -5.61 7.50 -1.04
N ASN A 62 -5.60 6.27 -1.53
CA ASN A 62 -6.64 5.31 -1.21
C ASN A 62 -6.11 3.86 -1.31
N VAL A 63 -6.98 2.92 -0.99
CA VAL A 63 -6.72 1.48 -0.97
C VAL A 63 -7.82 0.79 -1.76
N ILE A 64 -7.43 -0.16 -2.59
CA ILE A 64 -8.36 -0.99 -3.38
C ILE A 64 -7.92 -2.45 -3.30
N SER A 65 -8.85 -3.40 -3.38
CA SER A 65 -8.46 -4.79 -3.54
C SER A 65 -7.70 -4.99 -4.86
N LYS A 66 -6.71 -5.87 -4.85
CA LYS A 66 -5.95 -6.18 -6.07
C LYS A 66 -6.86 -6.76 -7.18
N GLU A 67 -7.88 -7.52 -6.77
CA GLU A 67 -8.89 -8.05 -7.68
C GLU A 67 -9.68 -6.93 -8.36
N ASP A 68 -10.19 -5.95 -7.57
CA ASP A 68 -10.92 -4.82 -8.13
C ASP A 68 -10.03 -3.92 -8.99
N PHE A 69 -8.78 -3.72 -8.59
CA PHE A 69 -7.82 -2.96 -9.41
C PHE A 69 -7.61 -3.62 -10.78
N ALA A 70 -7.45 -4.93 -10.81
CA ALA A 70 -7.35 -5.67 -12.08
C ALA A 70 -8.66 -5.64 -12.88
N LYS A 71 -9.79 -5.84 -12.21
CA LYS A 71 -11.09 -5.97 -12.86
C LYS A 71 -11.64 -4.64 -13.39
N LEU A 72 -11.53 -3.56 -12.60
CA LEU A 72 -12.14 -2.28 -12.93
C LEU A 72 -11.19 -1.39 -13.76
N TYR A 73 -9.89 -1.51 -13.54
CA TYR A 73 -8.88 -0.62 -14.12
C TYR A 73 -7.84 -1.36 -14.97
N SER A 74 -7.97 -2.68 -15.16
CA SER A 74 -7.02 -3.51 -15.91
C SER A 74 -5.59 -3.42 -15.35
N SER A 75 -5.43 -3.16 -14.05
CA SER A 75 -4.16 -2.84 -13.38
C SER A 75 -3.42 -1.64 -13.98
N ASP A 76 -4.16 -0.68 -14.52
CA ASP A 76 -3.66 0.50 -15.21
C ASP A 76 -3.88 1.74 -14.33
N SER A 77 -2.79 2.39 -13.95
CA SER A 77 -2.81 3.57 -13.07
C SER A 77 -3.48 4.79 -13.72
N ASP A 78 -3.34 4.96 -15.03
CA ASP A 78 -3.95 6.09 -15.73
C ASP A 78 -5.47 5.95 -15.78
N LYS A 79 -5.97 4.73 -15.96
CA LYS A 79 -7.41 4.46 -15.87
C LYS A 79 -7.94 4.68 -14.46
N LEU A 80 -7.15 4.30 -13.45
CA LEU A 80 -7.49 4.51 -12.05
C LEU A 80 -7.64 6.01 -11.75
N THR A 81 -6.64 6.82 -12.08
CA THR A 81 -6.68 8.27 -11.83
C THR A 81 -7.79 8.97 -12.59
N ALA A 82 -8.02 8.61 -13.85
CA ALA A 82 -9.13 9.14 -14.65
C ALA A 82 -10.50 8.81 -14.04
N ALA A 83 -10.68 7.58 -13.54
CA ALA A 83 -11.92 7.17 -12.91
C ALA A 83 -12.16 7.92 -11.59
N TYR A 84 -11.13 8.14 -10.76
CA TYR A 84 -11.27 8.93 -9.54
C TYR A 84 -11.56 10.41 -9.83
N LYS A 85 -10.95 11.00 -10.85
CA LYS A 85 -11.31 12.36 -11.29
C LYS A 85 -12.79 12.44 -11.66
N ALA A 86 -13.26 11.55 -12.52
CA ALA A 86 -14.68 11.50 -12.92
C ALA A 86 -15.62 11.29 -11.72
N TRP A 87 -15.21 10.49 -10.74
CA TRP A 87 -15.98 10.28 -9.51
C TRP A 87 -16.07 11.54 -8.66
N PHE A 88 -14.97 12.31 -8.48
CA PHE A 88 -15.01 13.60 -7.79
C PHE A 88 -15.90 14.62 -8.50
N GLU A 89 -15.83 14.68 -9.84
CA GLU A 89 -16.70 15.54 -10.66
C GLU A 89 -18.18 15.17 -10.50
N GLN A 90 -18.49 13.87 -10.45
CA GLN A 90 -19.86 13.40 -10.17
C GLN A 90 -20.35 13.83 -8.78
N ILE A 91 -19.52 13.69 -7.75
CA ILE A 91 -19.87 14.11 -6.40
C ILE A 91 -20.14 15.61 -6.36
N ALA A 92 -19.26 16.41 -6.96
CA ALA A 92 -19.41 17.86 -7.04
C ALA A 92 -20.76 18.25 -7.70
N THR A 93 -21.03 17.67 -8.86
CA THR A 93 -22.28 17.89 -9.59
C THR A 93 -23.52 17.47 -8.79
N ALA A 94 -23.51 16.29 -8.19
CA ALA A 94 -24.63 15.77 -7.41
C ALA A 94 -24.96 16.61 -6.18
N ASN A 95 -23.96 17.29 -5.61
CA ASN A 95 -24.12 18.16 -4.45
C ASN A 95 -24.26 19.65 -4.80
N GLY A 96 -24.18 20.02 -6.07
CA GLY A 96 -24.21 21.42 -6.51
C GLY A 96 -23.01 22.22 -6.01
N LEU A 97 -21.85 21.59 -5.84
CA LEU A 97 -20.62 22.18 -5.35
C LEU A 97 -19.59 22.31 -6.48
N ALA A 98 -18.60 23.19 -6.28
CA ALA A 98 -17.45 23.22 -7.18
C ALA A 98 -16.52 22.01 -6.92
N LEU A 99 -15.84 21.52 -7.95
CA LEU A 99 -14.87 20.43 -7.81
C LEU A 99 -13.80 20.76 -6.77
N GLN A 100 -13.32 21.99 -6.74
CA GLN A 100 -12.33 22.45 -5.78
C GLN A 100 -12.79 22.29 -4.30
N ASP A 101 -14.07 22.47 -4.03
CA ASP A 101 -14.57 22.34 -2.66
C ASP A 101 -14.58 20.87 -2.20
N ILE A 102 -14.93 19.96 -3.11
CA ILE A 102 -14.82 18.51 -2.87
C ILE A 102 -13.36 18.10 -2.67
N LEU A 103 -12.45 18.58 -3.53
CA LEU A 103 -11.04 18.22 -3.47
C LEU A 103 -10.34 18.79 -2.23
N LYS A 104 -10.70 19.98 -1.75
CA LYS A 104 -10.18 20.51 -0.48
C LYS A 104 -10.44 19.60 0.70
N GLU A 105 -11.57 18.91 0.73
CA GLU A 105 -11.92 17.96 1.79
C GLU A 105 -11.27 16.58 1.60
N ALA A 106 -11.01 16.19 0.36
CA ALA A 106 -10.50 14.86 0.03
C ALA A 106 -8.98 14.77 -0.02
N LEU A 107 -8.30 15.86 -0.37
CA LEU A 107 -6.85 15.87 -0.54
C LEU A 107 -6.11 15.95 0.79
N LEU A 108 -4.94 15.35 0.79
CA LEU A 108 -4.00 15.34 1.90
C LEU A 108 -2.79 16.22 1.58
N SER A 109 -2.09 16.68 2.59
CA SER A 109 -0.79 17.36 2.47
C SER A 109 0.12 16.95 3.61
N GLY A 110 1.42 17.08 3.40
CA GLY A 110 2.44 16.70 4.39
C GLY A 110 2.38 15.22 4.77
N MET A 111 3.11 14.83 5.80
CA MET A 111 3.14 13.46 6.28
C MET A 111 1.80 13.06 6.94
N GLN A 112 1.28 11.91 6.57
CA GLN A 112 0.04 11.37 7.13
C GLN A 112 0.24 9.95 7.67
N ASN A 113 -0.48 9.64 8.77
CA ASN A 113 -0.65 8.28 9.25
C ASN A 113 -2.13 7.91 9.11
N LYS A 114 -2.42 6.88 8.33
CA LYS A 114 -3.79 6.43 8.03
C LYS A 114 -4.01 5.01 8.54
N PRO A 115 -4.85 4.81 9.55
CA PRO A 115 -5.30 3.47 9.91
C PRO A 115 -6.38 2.98 8.96
N TYR A 116 -6.28 1.72 8.55
CA TYR A 116 -7.32 1.01 7.81
C TYR A 116 -7.82 -0.15 8.65
N THR A 117 -9.13 -0.22 8.83
CA THR A 117 -9.81 -1.25 9.62
C THR A 117 -10.88 -1.93 8.76
N ALA A 118 -11.41 -3.03 9.27
CA ALA A 118 -12.45 -3.81 8.59
C ALA A 118 -12.03 -4.35 7.21
N LEU A 119 -10.76 -4.70 7.07
CA LEU A 119 -10.26 -5.37 5.87
C LEU A 119 -10.74 -6.81 5.83
N VAL A 120 -10.95 -7.31 4.63
CA VAL A 120 -11.30 -8.71 4.42
C VAL A 120 -10.04 -9.57 4.57
N PRO A 121 -10.02 -10.55 5.48
CA PRO A 121 -8.88 -11.46 5.63
C PRO A 121 -8.54 -12.20 4.34
N ASN A 122 -7.27 -12.53 4.14
CA ASN A 122 -6.76 -13.22 2.95
C ASN A 122 -7.02 -12.49 1.62
N THR A 123 -7.17 -11.17 1.66
CA THR A 123 -7.33 -10.33 0.47
C THR A 123 -6.07 -9.51 0.27
N GLU A 124 -5.54 -9.52 -0.94
CA GLU A 124 -4.45 -8.63 -1.33
C GLU A 124 -5.01 -7.24 -1.65
N TYR A 125 -4.36 -6.20 -1.13
CA TYR A 125 -4.73 -4.81 -1.35
C TYR A 125 -3.61 -4.06 -2.07
N VAL A 126 -4.01 -3.12 -2.91
CA VAL A 126 -3.12 -2.17 -3.58
C VAL A 126 -3.31 -0.81 -2.92
N PHE A 127 -2.21 -0.23 -2.47
CA PHE A 127 -2.16 1.16 -2.03
C PHE A 127 -1.75 2.00 -3.21
N PHE A 128 -2.42 3.10 -3.41
CA PHE A 128 -2.01 4.06 -4.41
C PHE A 128 -2.02 5.47 -3.85
N VAL A 129 -1.04 6.25 -4.27
CA VAL A 129 -0.89 7.67 -3.94
C VAL A 129 -0.38 8.41 -5.17
N TYR A 130 -0.91 9.56 -5.40
CA TYR A 130 -0.43 10.47 -6.46
C TYR A 130 -0.73 11.92 -6.11
N GLY A 131 0.12 12.83 -6.55
CA GLY A 131 -0.13 14.25 -6.44
C GLY A 131 -1.36 14.64 -7.24
N LEU A 132 -2.24 15.42 -6.64
CA LEU A 132 -3.48 15.88 -7.28
C LEU A 132 -3.73 17.32 -6.87
N ASP A 133 -3.93 18.20 -7.85
CA ASP A 133 -4.26 19.59 -7.61
C ASP A 133 -5.77 19.82 -7.40
N LEU A 134 -6.14 21.04 -7.05
CA LEU A 134 -7.54 21.42 -6.82
C LEU A 134 -8.37 21.51 -8.12
N ASP A 135 -7.75 21.45 -9.28
CA ASP A 135 -8.42 21.37 -10.57
C ASP A 135 -8.63 19.91 -11.03
N GLY A 136 -8.20 18.96 -10.19
CA GLY A 136 -8.34 17.54 -10.46
C GLY A 136 -7.32 16.99 -11.45
N ASN A 137 -6.18 17.65 -11.61
CA ASN A 137 -5.11 17.18 -12.48
C ASN A 137 -4.05 16.44 -11.63
N ALA A 138 -3.62 15.28 -12.11
CA ALA A 138 -2.51 14.57 -11.50
C ALA A 138 -1.21 15.37 -11.70
N THR A 139 -0.48 15.60 -10.61
CA THR A 139 0.78 16.35 -10.59
C THR A 139 2.00 15.44 -10.48
N THR A 140 1.80 14.17 -10.13
CA THR A 140 2.83 13.11 -10.12
C THR A 140 2.28 11.83 -10.74
N ALA A 141 3.15 10.87 -11.02
CA ALA A 141 2.74 9.50 -11.32
C ALA A 141 2.14 8.80 -10.08
N VAL A 142 1.40 7.72 -10.31
CA VAL A 142 0.84 6.84 -9.27
C VAL A 142 1.87 5.85 -8.77
#